data_a9b0338c2c8cad95f2c7f64bd5d1fb7e
#
_entry.id   a9b0338c2c8cad95f2c7f64bd5d1fb7e
#
_cell.length_a   1.000
_cell.length_b   1.000
_cell.length_c   1.000
_cell.angle_alpha   90.00
_cell.angle_beta   90.00
_cell.angle_gamma   90.00
#
_symmetry.space_group_name_H-M   'P 1'
#
loop_
_entity.id
_entity.type
_entity.pdbx_description
1 polymer ?
#
loop_
_entity_poly.entity_id
_entity_poly.type
_entity_poly.pdbx_seq_one_letter_code
_entity_poly.pdbx_strand_id
1 'polypeptide(L)'
;MITSAVEMLRQADDRASMTNKFSFPEPVKVVIWDLDDTFWRGTLSEGAVEALEENLVLVRDTAARGIVHTIVSKNDFAPAEAKLIELGIRDLFVFPQISWQPKGPIIKDLLEKMQLRAPNALFLDDNPINRAEAQFYNPELQVADPADLAQLAPLLRAS
;
A
#
# COMPACT_ATOMS: atom_id res chain seq x y z
N MET A 1 -21.03 37.94 -11.09
CA MET A 1 -19.73 37.49 -11.56
C MET A 1 -19.82 36.03 -12.03
N ILE A 2 -19.41 35.75 -13.25
CA ILE A 2 -19.49 34.39 -13.83
C ILE A 2 -18.17 33.69 -13.62
N THR A 3 -18.20 32.55 -12.92
CA THR A 3 -17.04 31.69 -12.76
C THR A 3 -16.85 30.86 -14.02
N SER A 4 -15.63 30.83 -14.56
CA SER A 4 -15.33 30.02 -15.75
C SER A 4 -15.38 28.51 -15.41
N ALA A 5 -15.61 27.69 -16.44
CA ALA A 5 -15.61 26.23 -16.28
C ALA A 5 -14.27 25.70 -15.70
N VAL A 6 -13.15 26.32 -16.11
CA VAL A 6 -11.81 25.96 -15.58
C VAL A 6 -11.70 26.25 -14.10
N GLU A 7 -12.21 27.41 -13.65
CA GLU A 7 -12.20 27.76 -12.23
C GLU A 7 -13.11 26.83 -11.41
N MET A 8 -14.26 26.45 -11.96
CA MET A 8 -15.16 25.50 -11.30
C MET A 8 -14.51 24.13 -11.14
N LEU A 9 -13.80 23.64 -12.15
CA LEU A 9 -13.06 22.39 -12.07
C LEU A 9 -11.93 22.46 -11.05
N ARG A 10 -11.19 23.59 -11.01
CA ARG A 10 -10.13 23.80 -10.03
C ARG A 10 -10.69 23.84 -8.60
N GLN A 11 -11.81 24.51 -8.39
CA GLN A 11 -12.47 24.55 -7.08
C GLN A 11 -12.96 23.17 -6.63
N ALA A 12 -13.45 22.35 -7.57
CA ALA A 12 -13.86 21.00 -7.28
C ALA A 12 -12.66 20.13 -6.88
N ASP A 13 -11.52 20.26 -7.58
CA ASP A 13 -10.29 19.55 -7.23
C ASP A 13 -9.75 19.99 -5.87
N ASP A 14 -9.76 21.29 -5.58
CA ASP A 14 -9.36 21.85 -4.30
C ASP A 14 -10.24 21.33 -3.16
N ARG A 15 -11.54 21.24 -3.38
CA ARG A 15 -12.48 20.69 -2.38
C ARG A 15 -12.23 19.20 -2.16
N ALA A 16 -12.03 18.43 -3.21
CA ALA A 16 -11.72 17.01 -3.10
C ALA A 16 -10.43 16.80 -2.32
N SER A 17 -9.39 17.61 -2.58
CA SER A 17 -8.13 17.60 -1.86
C SER A 17 -8.31 17.97 -0.39
N MET A 18 -9.15 18.98 -0.10
CA MET A 18 -9.42 19.43 1.27
C MET A 18 -10.22 18.42 2.09
N THR A 19 -11.07 17.61 1.44
CA THR A 19 -11.84 16.56 2.14
C THR A 19 -11.08 15.28 2.35
N ASN A 20 -9.94 15.10 1.66
CA ASN A 20 -9.09 13.94 1.84
C ASN A 20 -8.28 14.09 3.13
N LYS A 21 -8.51 13.17 4.09
CA LYS A 21 -7.83 13.16 5.38
C LYS A 21 -6.36 12.75 5.30
N PHE A 22 -5.92 12.24 4.14
CA PHE A 22 -4.55 11.79 3.95
C PHE A 22 -3.74 12.85 3.21
N SER A 23 -2.48 12.98 3.64
CA SER A 23 -1.46 13.73 2.91
C SER A 23 -0.12 13.07 3.23
N PHE A 24 0.79 13.09 2.27
CA PHE A 24 2.11 12.55 2.47
C PHE A 24 3.11 13.70 2.67
N PRO A 25 3.82 13.75 3.81
CA PRO A 25 4.83 14.80 4.06
C PRO A 25 6.00 14.73 3.10
N GLU A 26 6.29 13.53 2.60
CA GLU A 26 7.31 13.27 1.58
C GLU A 26 6.74 12.33 0.52
N PRO A 27 7.30 12.29 -0.69
CA PRO A 27 6.84 11.37 -1.73
C PRO A 27 6.92 9.92 -1.28
N VAL A 28 5.89 9.14 -1.58
CA VAL A 28 5.90 7.70 -1.37
C VAL A 28 6.74 7.06 -2.45
N LYS A 29 7.75 6.31 -2.04
CA LYS A 29 8.67 5.57 -2.91
C LYS A 29 8.45 4.07 -2.86
N VAL A 30 7.87 3.57 -1.77
CA VAL A 30 7.55 2.16 -1.59
C VAL A 30 6.20 2.01 -0.91
N VAL A 31 5.38 1.10 -1.43
CA VAL A 31 4.15 0.65 -0.79
C VAL A 31 4.37 -0.78 -0.31
N ILE A 32 4.10 -1.01 0.97
CA ILE A 32 4.25 -2.30 1.64
C ILE A 32 2.86 -2.86 1.87
N TRP A 33 2.56 -4.02 1.29
CA TRP A 33 1.24 -4.64 1.34
C TRP A 33 1.21 -5.82 2.28
N ASP A 34 0.24 -5.85 3.20
CA ASP A 34 -0.26 -7.09 3.74
C ASP A 34 -1.08 -7.82 2.67
N LEU A 35 -1.28 -9.12 2.78
CA LEU A 35 -2.01 -9.89 1.77
C LEU A 35 -3.48 -10.13 2.17
N ASP A 36 -3.72 -10.95 3.19
CA ASP A 36 -5.07 -11.35 3.57
C ASP A 36 -5.93 -10.15 3.99
N ASP A 37 -7.10 -10.01 3.37
CA ASP A 37 -8.04 -8.90 3.58
C ASP A 37 -7.43 -7.50 3.38
N THR A 38 -6.30 -7.41 2.68
CA THR A 38 -5.65 -6.15 2.32
C THR A 38 -5.44 -6.07 0.82
N PHE A 39 -4.49 -6.86 0.28
CA PHE A 39 -4.24 -6.88 -1.18
C PHE A 39 -5.30 -7.68 -1.93
N TRP A 40 -5.69 -8.80 -1.36
CA TRP A 40 -6.83 -9.60 -1.84
C TRP A 40 -7.89 -9.72 -0.75
N ARG A 41 -9.10 -10.15 -1.14
CA ARG A 41 -10.19 -10.41 -0.19
C ARG A 41 -10.10 -11.86 0.27
N GLY A 42 -10.21 -12.06 1.58
CA GLY A 42 -10.19 -13.36 2.21
C GLY A 42 -8.84 -13.72 2.80
N THR A 43 -8.81 -14.86 3.48
CA THR A 43 -7.65 -15.40 4.18
C THR A 43 -7.18 -16.68 3.49
N LEU A 44 -5.97 -16.67 2.98
CA LEU A 44 -5.44 -17.75 2.14
C LEU A 44 -5.45 -19.11 2.85
N SER A 45 -5.12 -19.15 4.15
CA SER A 45 -5.13 -20.39 4.93
C SER A 45 -6.53 -20.97 5.16
N GLU A 46 -7.57 -20.17 4.99
CA GLU A 46 -8.98 -20.57 5.20
C GLU A 46 -9.69 -20.97 3.90
N GLY A 47 -9.05 -20.81 2.75
CA GLY A 47 -9.64 -21.19 1.48
C GLY A 47 -9.27 -20.26 0.33
N ALA A 48 -10.17 -20.14 -0.63
CA ALA A 48 -9.95 -19.30 -1.81
C ALA A 48 -9.96 -17.82 -1.45
N VAL A 49 -9.07 -17.06 -2.08
CA VAL A 49 -9.03 -15.61 -1.99
C VAL A 49 -9.47 -15.00 -3.31
N GLU A 50 -10.03 -13.79 -3.25
CA GLU A 50 -10.50 -13.05 -4.41
C GLU A 50 -9.53 -11.91 -4.70
N ALA A 51 -8.97 -11.90 -5.91
CA ALA A 51 -8.15 -10.78 -6.38
C ALA A 51 -9.02 -9.52 -6.52
N LEU A 52 -8.51 -8.39 -6.06
CA LEU A 52 -9.17 -7.10 -6.18
C LEU A 52 -8.57 -6.35 -7.37
N GLU A 53 -9.34 -6.19 -8.43
CA GLU A 53 -8.87 -5.58 -9.68
C GLU A 53 -8.33 -4.17 -9.47
N GLU A 54 -8.98 -3.37 -8.62
CA GLU A 54 -8.52 -2.02 -8.30
C GLU A 54 -7.12 -2.00 -7.70
N ASN A 55 -6.76 -3.02 -6.92
CA ASN A 55 -5.42 -3.12 -6.34
C ASN A 55 -4.39 -3.53 -7.39
N LEU A 56 -4.74 -4.45 -8.28
CA LEU A 56 -3.88 -4.85 -9.39
C LEU A 56 -3.57 -3.67 -10.30
N VAL A 57 -4.59 -2.90 -10.65
CA VAL A 57 -4.44 -1.71 -11.50
C VAL A 57 -3.57 -0.67 -10.80
N LEU A 58 -3.82 -0.41 -9.51
CA LEU A 58 -3.05 0.56 -8.75
C LEU A 58 -1.56 0.20 -8.70
N VAL A 59 -1.24 -1.06 -8.43
CA VAL A 59 0.15 -1.53 -8.39
C VAL A 59 0.82 -1.33 -9.74
N ARG A 60 0.18 -1.75 -10.82
CA ARG A 60 0.73 -1.61 -12.18
C ARG A 60 0.94 -0.15 -12.57
N ASP A 61 -0.07 0.71 -12.32
CA ASP A 61 0.01 2.13 -12.65
C ASP A 61 1.13 2.84 -11.90
N THR A 62 1.23 2.60 -10.60
CA THR A 62 2.23 3.28 -9.76
C THR A 62 3.62 2.69 -9.92
N ALA A 63 3.74 1.39 -10.18
CA ALA A 63 5.02 0.76 -10.51
C ALA A 63 5.59 1.36 -11.80
N ALA A 64 4.74 1.59 -12.80
CA ALA A 64 5.15 2.23 -14.05
C ALA A 64 5.67 3.67 -13.83
N ARG A 65 5.28 4.31 -12.73
CA ARG A 65 5.71 5.65 -12.35
C ARG A 65 6.93 5.65 -11.41
N GLY A 66 7.45 4.48 -11.06
CA GLY A 66 8.64 4.34 -10.24
C GLY A 66 8.39 4.05 -8.75
N ILE A 67 7.14 3.84 -8.34
CA ILE A 67 6.87 3.41 -6.96
C ILE A 67 7.13 1.90 -6.86
N VAL A 68 7.94 1.51 -5.90
CA VAL A 68 8.24 0.11 -5.64
C VAL A 68 7.13 -0.48 -4.76
N HIS A 69 6.73 -1.71 -5.06
CA HIS A 69 5.77 -2.45 -4.23
C HIS A 69 6.46 -3.67 -3.61
N THR A 70 6.18 -3.93 -2.35
CA THR A 70 6.66 -5.10 -1.63
C THR A 70 5.54 -5.64 -0.75
N ILE A 71 5.78 -6.80 -0.15
CA ILE A 71 4.83 -7.49 0.69
C ILE A 71 5.48 -7.75 2.04
N VAL A 72 4.73 -7.49 3.12
CA VAL A 72 5.05 -7.96 4.47
C VAL A 72 3.78 -8.59 5.01
N SER A 73 3.74 -9.90 5.08
CA SER A 73 2.54 -10.68 5.41
C SER A 73 2.87 -11.83 6.34
N LYS A 74 1.96 -12.09 7.28
CA LYS A 74 1.98 -13.29 8.12
C LYS A 74 1.23 -14.40 7.40
N ASN A 75 1.98 -15.26 6.73
CA ASN A 75 1.45 -16.35 5.94
C ASN A 75 2.51 -17.44 5.77
N ASP A 76 2.08 -18.61 5.31
CA ASP A 76 3.01 -19.62 4.82
C ASP A 76 3.56 -19.17 3.47
N PHE A 77 4.87 -19.20 3.33
CA PHE A 77 5.54 -18.66 2.14
C PHE A 77 5.10 -19.37 0.85
N ALA A 78 5.15 -20.70 0.83
CA ALA A 78 4.92 -21.45 -0.41
C ALA A 78 3.50 -21.27 -0.98
N PRO A 79 2.40 -21.38 -0.20
CA PRO A 79 1.06 -21.11 -0.74
C PRO A 79 0.87 -19.67 -1.17
N ALA A 80 1.42 -18.70 -0.43
CA ALA A 80 1.30 -17.28 -0.77
C ALA A 80 2.03 -16.97 -2.07
N GLU A 81 3.26 -17.44 -2.23
CA GLU A 81 4.01 -17.26 -3.48
C GLU A 81 3.30 -17.91 -4.66
N ALA A 82 2.79 -19.15 -4.46
CA ALA A 82 2.04 -19.84 -5.50
C ALA A 82 0.83 -19.04 -5.96
N LYS A 83 0.12 -18.40 -5.03
CA LYS A 83 -1.04 -17.55 -5.35
C LYS A 83 -0.64 -16.32 -6.15
N LEU A 84 0.45 -15.67 -5.78
CA LEU A 84 0.98 -14.52 -6.52
C LEU A 84 1.38 -14.91 -7.96
N ILE A 85 1.97 -16.07 -8.13
CA ILE A 85 2.32 -16.62 -9.45
C ILE A 85 1.05 -16.92 -10.26
N GLU A 86 0.07 -17.58 -9.64
CA GLU A 86 -1.22 -17.89 -10.26
C GLU A 86 -1.93 -16.63 -10.77
N LEU A 87 -1.90 -15.55 -9.99
CA LEU A 87 -2.49 -14.26 -10.37
C LEU A 87 -1.64 -13.49 -11.39
N GLY A 88 -0.45 -13.96 -11.71
CA GLY A 88 0.45 -13.31 -12.68
C GLY A 88 1.07 -12.02 -12.18
N ILE A 89 1.20 -11.84 -10.87
CA ILE A 89 1.65 -10.57 -10.27
C ILE A 89 2.89 -10.71 -9.38
N ARG A 90 3.45 -11.92 -9.29
CA ARG A 90 4.63 -12.12 -8.42
C ARG A 90 5.76 -11.14 -8.73
N ASP A 91 5.98 -10.85 -10.00
CA ASP A 91 7.08 -10.00 -10.45
C ASP A 91 6.87 -8.51 -10.19
N LEU A 92 5.66 -8.11 -9.78
CA LEU A 92 5.37 -6.73 -9.40
C LEU A 92 5.91 -6.36 -8.01
N PHE A 93 6.25 -7.35 -7.20
CA PHE A 93 6.67 -7.16 -5.82
C PHE A 93 8.16 -7.43 -5.66
N VAL A 94 8.87 -6.47 -5.06
CA VAL A 94 10.30 -6.53 -4.79
C VAL A 94 10.51 -7.01 -3.36
N PHE A 95 11.37 -7.99 -3.14
CA PHE A 95 11.74 -8.51 -1.82
C PHE A 95 10.55 -8.85 -0.90
N PRO A 96 9.55 -9.61 -1.35
CA PRO A 96 8.41 -9.93 -0.49
C PRO A 96 8.84 -10.69 0.75
N GLN A 97 8.33 -10.25 1.90
CA GLN A 97 8.61 -10.83 3.21
C GLN A 97 7.36 -11.54 3.71
N ILE A 98 7.30 -12.85 3.52
CA ILE A 98 6.16 -13.69 3.89
C ILE A 98 6.64 -14.66 4.93
N SER A 99 6.25 -14.44 6.18
CA SER A 99 6.64 -15.27 7.33
C SER A 99 5.70 -14.99 8.49
N TRP A 100 5.82 -15.74 9.57
CA TRP A 100 5.00 -15.54 10.77
C TRP A 100 5.66 -14.63 11.80
N GLN A 101 6.76 -13.99 11.45
CA GLN A 101 7.47 -13.07 12.34
C GLN A 101 6.75 -11.72 12.47
N PRO A 102 6.98 -10.96 13.56
CA PRO A 102 6.42 -9.63 13.74
C PRO A 102 6.78 -8.70 12.59
N LYS A 103 5.80 -7.91 12.14
CA LYS A 103 5.95 -7.05 10.95
C LYS A 103 6.82 -5.82 11.16
N GLY A 104 6.76 -5.21 12.36
CA GLY A 104 7.49 -3.99 12.63
C GLY A 104 9.00 -4.08 12.39
N PRO A 105 9.69 -5.06 13.03
CA PRO A 105 11.11 -5.27 12.79
C PRO A 105 11.43 -5.64 11.34
N ILE A 106 10.56 -6.41 10.68
CA ILE A 106 10.75 -6.80 9.27
C ILE A 106 10.73 -5.55 8.39
N ILE A 107 9.78 -4.64 8.60
CA ILE A 107 9.68 -3.39 7.83
C ILE A 107 10.93 -2.53 8.04
N LYS A 108 11.41 -2.44 9.27
CA LYS A 108 12.61 -1.68 9.59
C LYS A 108 13.82 -2.22 8.82
N ASP A 109 14.03 -3.53 8.86
CA ASP A 109 15.11 -4.19 8.14
C ASP A 109 14.99 -4.01 6.62
N LEU A 110 13.77 -4.15 6.11
CA LEU A 110 13.48 -4.00 4.68
C LEU A 110 13.81 -2.59 4.20
N LEU A 111 13.38 -1.56 4.93
CA LEU A 111 13.66 -0.16 4.56
C LEU A 111 15.16 0.14 4.59
N GLU A 112 15.88 -0.39 5.57
CA GLU A 112 17.34 -0.26 5.64
C GLU A 112 18.01 -0.88 4.40
N LYS A 113 17.60 -2.09 4.04
CA LYS A 113 18.14 -2.80 2.85
C LYS A 113 17.81 -2.09 1.55
N MET A 114 16.64 -1.47 1.46
CA MET A 114 16.24 -0.69 0.30
C MET A 114 16.83 0.72 0.29
N GLN A 115 17.50 1.13 1.37
CA GLN A 115 18.03 2.47 1.56
C GLN A 115 16.95 3.55 1.46
N LEU A 116 15.78 3.26 2.02
CA LEU A 116 14.65 4.19 2.08
C LEU A 116 14.38 4.59 3.52
N ARG A 117 13.84 5.79 3.68
CA ARG A 117 13.43 6.32 4.97
C ARG A 117 11.96 6.03 5.22
N ALA A 118 11.58 5.91 6.49
CA ALA A 118 10.20 5.61 6.88
C ALA A 118 9.16 6.58 6.28
N PRO A 119 9.37 7.91 6.23
CA PRO A 119 8.38 8.80 5.62
C PRO A 119 8.17 8.61 4.12
N ASN A 120 9.07 7.88 3.44
CA ASN A 120 8.90 7.51 2.03
C ASN A 120 8.17 6.19 1.82
N ALA A 121 7.67 5.58 2.89
CA ALA A 121 6.99 4.28 2.84
C ALA A 121 5.56 4.39 3.33
N LEU A 122 4.66 3.66 2.66
CA LEU A 122 3.27 3.48 3.06
C LEU A 122 3.02 2.00 3.31
N PHE A 123 2.59 1.65 4.52
CA PHE A 123 2.23 0.30 4.89
C PHE A 123 0.71 0.16 4.96
N LEU A 124 0.18 -0.79 4.20
CA LEU A 124 -1.26 -1.11 4.14
C LEU A 124 -1.52 -2.44 4.84
N ASP A 125 -2.35 -2.41 5.86
CA ASP A 125 -2.73 -3.58 6.63
C ASP A 125 -4.11 -3.34 7.24
N ASP A 126 -5.00 -4.32 7.15
CA ASP A 126 -6.36 -4.22 7.70
C ASP A 126 -6.39 -4.31 9.23
N ASN A 127 -5.33 -4.81 9.85
CA ASN A 127 -5.26 -4.99 11.30
C ASN A 127 -4.62 -3.76 11.97
N PRO A 128 -5.37 -3.03 12.83
CA PRO A 128 -4.84 -1.85 13.50
C PRO A 128 -3.68 -2.15 14.45
N ILE A 129 -3.61 -3.36 15.00
CA ILE A 129 -2.50 -3.77 15.87
C ILE A 129 -1.21 -3.87 15.06
N ASN A 130 -1.27 -4.45 13.87
CA ASN A 130 -0.12 -4.52 12.96
C ASN A 130 0.35 -3.13 12.53
N ARG A 131 -0.58 -2.22 12.24
CA ARG A 131 -0.24 -0.84 11.89
C ARG A 131 0.46 -0.12 13.04
N ALA A 132 -0.06 -0.27 14.26
CA ALA A 132 0.52 0.35 15.45
C ALA A 132 1.92 -0.21 15.75
N GLU A 133 2.10 -1.53 15.63
CA GLU A 133 3.40 -2.17 15.82
C GLU A 133 4.40 -1.68 14.78
N ALA A 134 3.99 -1.60 13.53
CA ALA A 134 4.85 -1.12 12.45
C ALA A 134 5.34 0.31 12.74
N GLN A 135 4.47 1.20 13.19
CA GLN A 135 4.84 2.58 13.55
C GLN A 135 5.72 2.64 14.79
N PHE A 136 5.54 1.73 15.74
CA PHE A 136 6.40 1.68 16.92
C PHE A 136 7.87 1.46 16.55
N TYR A 137 8.12 0.55 15.62
CA TYR A 137 9.48 0.27 15.12
C TYR A 137 9.95 1.27 14.07
N ASN A 138 9.02 1.96 13.41
CA ASN A 138 9.29 2.90 12.32
C ASN A 138 8.46 4.17 12.53
N PRO A 139 8.86 5.09 13.43
CA PRO A 139 7.99 6.18 13.89
C PRO A 139 7.40 7.09 12.81
N GLU A 140 8.08 7.29 11.71
CA GLU A 140 7.61 8.18 10.63
C GLU A 140 6.92 7.43 9.48
N LEU A 141 6.73 6.11 9.63
CA LEU A 141 6.06 5.29 8.62
C LEU A 141 4.61 5.73 8.44
N GLN A 142 4.20 5.91 7.19
CA GLN A 142 2.80 6.11 6.86
C GLN A 142 2.09 4.76 6.91
N VAL A 143 0.96 4.70 7.59
CA VAL A 143 0.15 3.48 7.66
C VAL A 143 -1.29 3.78 7.31
N ALA A 144 -2.00 2.83 6.73
CA ALA A 144 -3.41 2.98 6.40
C ALA A 144 -4.13 1.64 6.34
N ASP A 145 -5.44 1.69 6.56
CA ASP A 145 -6.34 0.58 6.33
C ASP A 145 -6.66 0.49 4.83
N PRO A 146 -6.74 -0.71 4.24
CA PRO A 146 -7.13 -0.86 2.83
C PRO A 146 -8.51 -0.26 2.51
N ALA A 147 -9.40 -0.11 3.51
CA ALA A 147 -10.67 0.59 3.32
C ALA A 147 -10.48 2.04 2.86
N ASP A 148 -9.33 2.65 3.12
CA ASP A 148 -9.00 4.02 2.75
C ASP A 148 -8.29 4.14 1.39
N LEU A 149 -8.09 3.04 0.67
CA LEU A 149 -7.35 3.04 -0.61
C LEU A 149 -7.98 3.95 -1.66
N ALA A 150 -9.31 4.11 -1.68
CA ALA A 150 -9.96 5.02 -2.59
C ALA A 150 -9.49 6.48 -2.42
N GLN A 151 -9.16 6.89 -1.19
CA GLN A 151 -8.60 8.21 -0.89
C GLN A 151 -7.09 8.29 -1.14
N LEU A 152 -6.38 7.19 -0.96
CA LEU A 152 -4.93 7.12 -1.12
C LEU A 152 -4.48 7.00 -2.57
N ALA A 153 -5.25 6.31 -3.40
CA ALA A 153 -4.89 6.03 -4.78
C ALA A 153 -4.58 7.30 -5.60
N PRO A 154 -5.38 8.37 -5.53
CA PRO A 154 -5.05 9.62 -6.24
C PRO A 154 -3.72 10.22 -5.77
N LEU A 155 -3.44 10.15 -4.47
CA LEU A 155 -2.19 10.67 -3.91
C LEU A 155 -0.98 9.87 -4.38
N LEU A 156 -1.11 8.55 -4.44
CA LEU A 156 -0.05 7.67 -4.95
C LEU A 156 0.21 7.91 -6.44
N ARG A 157 -0.84 8.12 -7.24
CA ARG A 157 -0.70 8.40 -8.66
C ARG A 157 -0.12 9.78 -8.94
N ALA A 158 -0.23 10.70 -7.99
CA ALA A 158 0.32 12.06 -8.10
C ALA A 158 1.76 12.16 -7.58
N SER A 159 2.26 11.12 -6.93
CA SER A 159 3.61 11.13 -6.33
C SER A 159 4.73 11.04 -7.35
#